data_74cdd72801f7bb8d386ab6d73d431090
#
_entry.id   74cdd72801f7bb8d386ab6d73d431090
#
_cell.length_a   1.000
_cell.length_b   1.000
_cell.length_c   1.000
_cell.angle_alpha   90.00
_cell.angle_beta   90.00
_cell.angle_gamma   90.00
#
_symmetry.space_group_name_H-M   'P 1'
#
loop_
_entity.id
_entity.type
_entity.pdbx_description
1 polymer ?
#
loop_
_entity_poly.entity_id
_entity_poly.type
_entity_poly.pdbx_seq_one_letter_code
_entity_poly.pdbx_strand_id
1 'polypeptide(L)'
;MGIVSRVYRKRFVGRFDKEVGVPYFSYTDFKGLKQESFSFINSKRIEIHYFYYYYDNFKEDKIVLFCHGMGPGHVSYLAEIEELARRGYKVLTLDYTGCGESKGKCLGSLNAPTRDVMDLLKHLNLQTQIVLVGHSLGGFTALKVAALRKDITKVVVFAPIVTTRIMIYNASKSNFITKHVLKYERKVEKEYNSIDLPKYLGTTTDDILFIQSVDDPMVPYDSSLKVAEETNNPHIKTIKFDNRKHNPNYTESAIIYMNEVFGDYNRLAKYKKIKTDEERIAYFKDVSIKKLTEQDISLFDQIESFIG
;
A
#
# COMPACT_ATOMS: atom_id res chain seq x y z
N MET A 1 23.83 -13.77 9.01
CA MET A 1 22.64 -12.93 9.31
C MET A 1 22.37 -13.03 10.79
N GLY A 2 22.32 -11.90 11.53
CA GLY A 2 22.08 -11.89 12.97
C GLY A 2 20.64 -12.28 13.34
N ILE A 3 20.42 -12.61 14.62
CA ILE A 3 19.10 -13.03 15.16
C ILE A 3 18.02 -11.97 14.88
N VAL A 4 18.33 -10.68 15.11
CA VAL A 4 17.39 -9.57 14.87
C VAL A 4 16.89 -9.53 13.42
N SER A 5 17.82 -9.65 12.44
CA SER A 5 17.45 -9.67 11.02
C SER A 5 16.60 -10.89 10.64
N ARG A 6 16.82 -12.03 11.29
CA ARG A 6 16.04 -13.26 11.07
C ARG A 6 14.61 -13.10 11.60
N VAL A 7 14.45 -12.54 12.80
CA VAL A 7 13.14 -12.27 13.41
C VAL A 7 12.37 -11.22 12.59
N TYR A 8 13.04 -10.15 12.18
CA TYR A 8 12.48 -9.11 11.33
C TYR A 8 11.94 -9.70 10.02
N ARG A 9 12.76 -10.51 9.31
CA ARG A 9 12.34 -11.16 8.07
C ARG A 9 11.13 -12.09 8.25
N LYS A 10 11.05 -12.79 9.36
CA LYS A 10 9.97 -13.74 9.61
C LYS A 10 8.67 -13.06 10.04
N ARG A 11 8.75 -11.99 10.83
CA ARG A 11 7.57 -11.37 11.45
C ARG A 11 7.08 -10.10 10.78
N PHE A 12 7.98 -9.32 10.17
CA PHE A 12 7.63 -8.02 9.57
C PHE A 12 7.61 -8.02 8.06
N VAL A 13 8.55 -8.72 7.44
CA VAL A 13 8.67 -8.78 5.98
C VAL A 13 8.65 -10.24 5.52
N GLY A 14 7.78 -11.03 6.12
CA GLY A 14 7.51 -12.42 5.78
C GLY A 14 6.80 -12.55 4.42
N ARG A 15 6.23 -13.70 4.16
CA ARG A 15 5.29 -13.89 3.07
C ARG A 15 3.89 -13.51 3.54
N PHE A 16 3.14 -12.86 2.65
CA PHE A 16 1.78 -12.41 2.89
C PHE A 16 0.84 -13.06 1.88
N ASP A 17 0.02 -13.96 2.35
CA ASP A 17 -1.02 -14.63 1.56
C ASP A 17 -2.41 -14.26 2.12
N LYS A 18 -3.46 -14.51 1.36
CA LYS A 18 -4.84 -14.35 1.86
C LYS A 18 -5.03 -15.15 3.13
N GLU A 19 -5.59 -14.52 4.13
CA GLU A 19 -5.95 -15.21 5.37
C GLU A 19 -7.25 -16.00 5.18
N VAL A 20 -7.23 -17.26 5.61
CA VAL A 20 -8.41 -18.13 5.51
C VAL A 20 -9.59 -17.52 6.28
N GLY A 21 -10.74 -17.45 5.65
CA GLY A 21 -11.97 -16.93 6.22
C GLY A 21 -12.13 -15.40 6.14
N VAL A 22 -11.04 -14.63 6.04
CA VAL A 22 -11.13 -13.17 5.86
C VAL A 22 -11.74 -12.87 4.48
N PRO A 23 -12.77 -12.01 4.40
CA PRO A 23 -13.39 -11.69 3.12
C PRO A 23 -12.49 -10.78 2.27
N TYR A 24 -12.37 -11.11 0.98
CA TYR A 24 -11.73 -10.29 -0.05
C TYR A 24 -12.65 -10.20 -1.25
N PHE A 25 -12.68 -9.05 -1.92
CA PHE A 25 -13.35 -8.95 -3.20
C PHE A 25 -12.65 -9.79 -4.28
N SER A 26 -13.46 -10.26 -5.23
CA SER A 26 -13.05 -10.67 -6.57
C SER A 26 -13.45 -9.58 -7.57
N TYR A 27 -12.77 -9.46 -8.69
CA TYR A 27 -13.20 -8.53 -9.75
C TYR A 27 -14.61 -8.85 -10.28
N THR A 28 -15.05 -10.10 -10.16
CA THR A 28 -16.40 -10.55 -10.54
C THR A 28 -17.50 -10.02 -9.63
N ASP A 29 -17.16 -9.50 -8.45
CA ASP A 29 -18.13 -8.86 -7.54
C ASP A 29 -18.56 -7.47 -8.06
N PHE A 30 -17.83 -6.92 -9.03
CA PHE A 30 -18.08 -5.62 -9.65
C PHE A 30 -18.56 -5.80 -11.09
N LYS A 31 -19.84 -5.56 -11.32
CA LYS A 31 -20.46 -5.78 -12.64
C LYS A 31 -19.76 -4.95 -13.73
N GLY A 32 -19.17 -5.62 -14.71
CA GLY A 32 -18.53 -5.01 -15.87
C GLY A 32 -17.04 -4.65 -15.66
N LEU A 33 -16.51 -4.81 -14.46
CA LEU A 33 -15.06 -4.68 -14.23
C LEU A 33 -14.33 -5.80 -14.95
N LYS A 34 -13.32 -5.43 -15.74
CA LYS A 34 -12.43 -6.36 -16.43
C LYS A 34 -11.12 -6.49 -15.70
N GLN A 35 -10.55 -7.69 -15.75
CA GLN A 35 -9.21 -8.00 -15.24
C GLN A 35 -8.39 -8.66 -16.33
N GLU A 36 -7.16 -8.19 -16.50
CA GLU A 36 -6.10 -8.89 -17.24
C GLU A 36 -4.98 -9.23 -16.26
N SER A 37 -4.48 -10.48 -16.33
CA SER A 37 -3.42 -10.97 -15.43
C SER A 37 -2.21 -11.42 -16.24
N PHE A 38 -1.02 -11.00 -15.79
CA PHE A 38 0.26 -11.29 -16.43
C PHE A 38 1.33 -11.55 -15.37
N SER A 39 2.50 -12.04 -15.82
CA SER A 39 3.67 -12.14 -14.97
C SER A 39 4.95 -11.76 -15.70
N PHE A 40 5.98 -11.40 -14.95
CA PHE A 40 7.34 -11.18 -15.45
C PHE A 40 8.37 -11.64 -14.40
N ILE A 41 9.60 -11.77 -14.83
CA ILE A 41 10.72 -12.11 -13.93
C ILE A 41 11.46 -10.84 -13.54
N ASN A 42 11.47 -10.52 -12.24
CA ASN A 42 12.15 -9.34 -11.73
C ASN A 42 13.69 -9.51 -11.69
N SER A 43 14.42 -8.46 -11.35
CA SER A 43 15.89 -8.44 -11.26
C SER A 43 16.48 -9.42 -10.24
N LYS A 44 15.68 -9.93 -9.31
CA LYS A 44 16.06 -11.01 -8.36
C LYS A 44 15.69 -12.41 -8.85
N ARG A 45 15.27 -12.55 -10.11
CA ARG A 45 14.81 -13.81 -10.74
C ARG A 45 13.58 -14.41 -10.04
N ILE A 46 12.68 -13.55 -9.57
CA ILE A 46 11.41 -13.93 -8.92
C ILE A 46 10.30 -13.59 -9.90
N GLU A 47 9.36 -14.51 -10.10
CA GLU A 47 8.15 -14.28 -10.87
C GLU A 47 7.20 -13.38 -10.09
N ILE A 48 6.86 -12.24 -10.69
CA ILE A 48 5.97 -11.21 -10.17
C ILE A 48 4.72 -11.18 -11.03
N HIS A 49 3.56 -11.26 -10.39
CA HIS A 49 2.28 -11.13 -11.03
C HIS A 49 1.82 -9.67 -11.00
N TYR A 50 1.25 -9.22 -12.13
CA TYR A 50 0.66 -7.89 -12.26
C TYR A 50 -0.65 -7.96 -13.01
N PHE A 51 -1.51 -6.95 -12.80
CA PHE A 51 -2.90 -6.97 -13.20
C PHE A 51 -3.30 -5.61 -13.73
N TYR A 52 -4.16 -5.60 -14.76
CA TYR A 52 -4.91 -4.43 -15.16
C TYR A 52 -6.36 -4.59 -14.78
N TYR A 53 -6.94 -3.51 -14.27
CA TYR A 53 -8.37 -3.41 -13.96
C TYR A 53 -8.94 -2.20 -14.68
N TYR A 54 -10.06 -2.37 -15.38
CA TYR A 54 -10.69 -1.29 -16.14
C TYR A 54 -12.12 -1.63 -16.52
N TYR A 55 -12.89 -0.58 -16.85
CA TYR A 55 -14.17 -0.66 -17.56
C TYR A 55 -13.97 -0.29 -19.04
N ASP A 56 -14.92 -0.62 -19.94
CA ASP A 56 -14.76 -0.49 -21.40
C ASP A 56 -14.41 0.93 -21.87
N ASN A 57 -14.83 1.97 -21.17
CA ASN A 57 -14.62 3.37 -21.56
C ASN A 57 -13.53 4.04 -20.70
N PHE A 58 -12.35 3.45 -20.61
CA PHE A 58 -11.25 4.08 -19.88
C PHE A 58 -10.50 5.14 -20.70
N LYS A 59 -9.89 6.08 -19.98
CA LYS A 59 -9.01 7.11 -20.54
C LYS A 59 -7.71 6.47 -21.02
N GLU A 60 -7.36 6.60 -22.31
CA GLU A 60 -6.18 5.93 -22.89
C GLU A 60 -4.87 6.71 -22.65
N ASP A 61 -4.97 8.00 -22.32
CA ASP A 61 -3.83 8.90 -22.17
C ASP A 61 -3.05 8.70 -20.88
N LYS A 62 -3.62 7.98 -19.89
CA LYS A 62 -2.96 7.74 -18.61
C LYS A 62 -3.29 6.39 -17.98
N ILE A 63 -2.33 5.90 -17.23
CA ILE A 63 -2.45 4.68 -16.40
C ILE A 63 -2.25 5.08 -14.94
N VAL A 64 -3.13 4.59 -14.07
CA VAL A 64 -2.93 4.67 -12.62
C VAL A 64 -2.22 3.41 -12.15
N LEU A 65 -0.99 3.53 -11.66
CA LEU A 65 -0.28 2.42 -11.02
C LEU A 65 -0.56 2.44 -9.52
N PHE A 66 -1.35 1.47 -9.07
CA PHE A 66 -1.70 1.31 -7.67
C PHE A 66 -0.70 0.43 -6.93
N CYS A 67 -0.05 0.98 -5.91
CA CYS A 67 0.91 0.34 -5.04
C CYS A 67 0.23 -0.09 -3.73
N HIS A 68 0.07 -1.39 -3.52
CA HIS A 68 -0.59 -1.92 -2.31
C HIS A 68 0.26 -1.79 -1.05
N GLY A 69 -0.36 -1.74 0.12
CA GLY A 69 0.31 -1.75 1.41
C GLY A 69 0.84 -3.13 1.81
N MET A 70 1.24 -3.27 3.06
CA MET A 70 1.67 -4.57 3.61
C MET A 70 0.44 -5.48 3.73
N GLY A 71 0.49 -6.66 3.09
CA GLY A 71 -0.64 -7.59 3.08
C GLY A 71 -0.59 -8.57 1.91
N PRO A 72 -1.69 -9.30 1.66
CA PRO A 72 -1.77 -10.37 0.65
C PRO A 72 -1.87 -9.86 -0.79
N GLY A 73 -1.37 -8.67 -1.07
CA GLY A 73 -1.31 -8.12 -2.42
C GLY A 73 -2.50 -7.23 -2.78
N HIS A 74 -2.69 -7.05 -4.08
CA HIS A 74 -3.69 -6.16 -4.67
C HIS A 74 -5.14 -6.48 -4.26
N VAL A 75 -5.43 -7.73 -3.94
CA VAL A 75 -6.78 -8.18 -3.56
C VAL A 75 -7.31 -7.49 -2.29
N SER A 76 -6.42 -7.01 -1.41
CA SER A 76 -6.80 -6.23 -0.23
C SER A 76 -7.22 -4.81 -0.57
N TYR A 77 -6.99 -4.37 -1.80
CA TYR A 77 -7.22 -3.01 -2.30
C TYR A 77 -8.16 -2.98 -3.51
N LEU A 78 -8.90 -4.05 -3.72
CA LEU A 78 -9.74 -4.14 -4.92
C LEU A 78 -10.91 -3.14 -4.91
N ALA A 79 -11.34 -2.67 -3.74
CA ALA A 79 -12.33 -1.60 -3.63
C ALA A 79 -11.78 -0.25 -4.11
N GLU A 80 -10.55 0.10 -3.74
CA GLU A 80 -9.83 1.30 -4.20
C GLU A 80 -9.51 1.23 -5.69
N ILE A 81 -9.06 0.07 -6.15
CA ILE A 81 -8.74 -0.20 -7.55
C ILE A 81 -9.99 -0.05 -8.41
N GLU A 82 -11.11 -0.62 -7.97
CA GLU A 82 -12.40 -0.51 -8.65
C GLU A 82 -12.91 0.92 -8.68
N GLU A 83 -12.81 1.66 -7.56
CA GLU A 83 -13.22 3.05 -7.48
C GLU A 83 -12.47 3.92 -8.50
N LEU A 84 -11.15 3.71 -8.66
CA LEU A 84 -10.35 4.37 -9.69
C LEU A 84 -10.73 3.91 -11.11
N ALA A 85 -10.95 2.62 -11.31
CA ALA A 85 -11.36 2.07 -12.61
C ALA A 85 -12.74 2.61 -13.06
N ARG A 86 -13.69 2.73 -12.13
CA ARG A 86 -15.04 3.27 -12.38
C ARG A 86 -15.01 4.75 -12.79
N ARG A 87 -13.97 5.49 -12.38
CA ARG A 87 -13.70 6.87 -12.79
C ARG A 87 -13.02 6.97 -14.16
N GLY A 88 -12.88 5.86 -14.85
CA GLY A 88 -12.35 5.79 -16.21
C GLY A 88 -10.84 5.67 -16.27
N TYR A 89 -10.15 5.24 -15.21
CA TYR A 89 -8.73 4.94 -15.31
C TYR A 89 -8.48 3.46 -15.60
N LYS A 90 -7.49 3.17 -16.45
CA LYS A 90 -6.90 1.83 -16.51
C LYS A 90 -5.93 1.70 -15.35
N VAL A 91 -6.27 0.83 -14.38
CA VAL A 91 -5.49 0.67 -13.15
C VAL A 91 -4.55 -0.51 -13.31
N LEU A 92 -3.26 -0.27 -13.24
CA LEU A 92 -2.20 -1.26 -13.17
C LEU A 92 -1.85 -1.48 -11.70
N THR A 93 -1.68 -2.73 -11.31
CA THR A 93 -1.18 -3.10 -9.97
C THR A 93 -0.36 -4.38 -10.06
N LEU A 94 0.41 -4.68 -9.03
CA LEU A 94 1.20 -5.91 -8.95
C LEU A 94 1.17 -6.45 -7.52
N ASP A 95 1.39 -7.74 -7.37
CA ASP A 95 1.72 -8.32 -6.07
C ASP A 95 3.23 -8.29 -5.90
N TYR A 96 3.74 -7.73 -4.80
CA TYR A 96 5.18 -7.67 -4.57
C TYR A 96 5.79 -9.05 -4.32
N THR A 97 7.10 -9.17 -4.43
CA THR A 97 7.85 -10.35 -4.01
C THR A 97 7.35 -10.87 -2.67
N GLY A 98 6.89 -12.13 -2.62
CA GLY A 98 6.39 -12.75 -1.39
C GLY A 98 5.02 -12.26 -0.91
N CYS A 99 4.22 -11.67 -1.79
CA CYS A 99 2.83 -11.28 -1.54
C CYS A 99 1.92 -11.92 -2.58
N GLY A 100 0.71 -12.28 -2.17
CA GLY A 100 -0.38 -12.74 -3.05
C GLY A 100 0.03 -13.80 -4.07
N GLU A 101 -0.22 -13.55 -5.35
CA GLU A 101 0.07 -14.49 -6.44
C GLU A 101 1.56 -14.52 -6.83
N SER A 102 2.33 -13.48 -6.49
CA SER A 102 3.75 -13.44 -6.79
C SER A 102 4.56 -14.46 -6.00
N LYS A 103 5.62 -14.96 -6.63
CA LYS A 103 6.54 -15.91 -5.99
C LYS A 103 7.44 -15.19 -4.98
N GLY A 104 8.22 -15.97 -4.26
CA GLY A 104 9.13 -15.50 -3.22
C GLY A 104 8.75 -16.03 -1.85
N LYS A 105 9.77 -16.35 -1.04
CA LYS A 105 9.58 -16.90 0.31
C LYS A 105 9.19 -15.83 1.35
N CYS A 106 9.40 -14.57 1.04
CA CYS A 106 9.10 -13.42 1.89
C CYS A 106 9.26 -12.13 1.09
N LEU A 107 8.61 -11.04 1.54
CA LEU A 107 8.85 -9.69 1.04
C LEU A 107 10.34 -9.29 1.20
N GLY A 108 10.93 -9.64 2.33
CA GLY A 108 12.37 -9.58 2.59
C GLY A 108 12.92 -8.22 2.98
N SER A 109 12.33 -7.13 2.52
CA SER A 109 12.71 -5.75 2.79
C SER A 109 11.55 -4.80 2.56
N LEU A 110 11.48 -3.69 3.31
CA LEU A 110 10.52 -2.61 3.04
C LEU A 110 10.79 -1.91 1.70
N ASN A 111 11.99 -2.05 1.15
CA ASN A 111 12.35 -1.47 -0.14
C ASN A 111 12.18 -2.44 -1.33
N ALA A 112 11.84 -3.70 -1.08
CA ALA A 112 11.60 -4.68 -2.14
C ALA A 112 10.43 -4.29 -3.07
N PRO A 113 9.31 -3.72 -2.56
CA PRO A 113 8.25 -3.20 -3.42
C PRO A 113 8.73 -2.13 -4.42
N THR A 114 9.60 -1.22 -4.00
CA THR A 114 10.16 -0.19 -4.90
C THR A 114 10.93 -0.84 -6.05
N ARG A 115 11.75 -1.87 -5.77
CA ARG A 115 12.43 -2.66 -6.80
C ARG A 115 11.43 -3.30 -7.75
N ASP A 116 10.42 -3.99 -7.23
CA ASP A 116 9.46 -4.73 -8.04
C ASP A 116 8.66 -3.80 -8.97
N VAL A 117 8.27 -2.61 -8.48
CA VAL A 117 7.63 -1.58 -9.30
C VAL A 117 8.57 -1.03 -10.37
N MET A 118 9.83 -0.73 -10.02
CA MET A 118 10.82 -0.24 -10.99
C MET A 118 11.11 -1.28 -12.08
N ASP A 119 11.20 -2.56 -11.71
CA ASP A 119 11.38 -3.67 -12.65
C ASP A 119 10.15 -3.84 -13.55
N LEU A 120 8.93 -3.71 -13.01
CA LEU A 120 7.68 -3.74 -13.78
C LEU A 120 7.64 -2.59 -14.81
N LEU A 121 7.90 -1.37 -14.38
CA LEU A 121 7.89 -0.20 -15.26
C LEU A 121 8.93 -0.32 -16.38
N LYS A 122 10.09 -0.89 -16.08
CA LYS A 122 11.12 -1.20 -17.08
C LYS A 122 10.65 -2.31 -18.04
N HIS A 123 9.98 -3.35 -17.54
CA HIS A 123 9.45 -4.45 -18.33
C HIS A 123 8.38 -3.99 -19.32
N LEU A 124 7.44 -3.16 -18.85
CA LEU A 124 6.32 -2.69 -19.66
C LEU A 124 6.70 -1.58 -20.64
N ASN A 125 7.72 -0.77 -20.34
CA ASN A 125 8.17 0.35 -21.16
C ASN A 125 7.01 1.23 -21.66
N LEU A 126 6.10 1.61 -20.74
CA LEU A 126 4.89 2.36 -21.08
C LEU A 126 5.23 3.72 -21.66
N GLN A 127 4.50 4.09 -22.72
CA GLN A 127 4.63 5.42 -23.36
C GLN A 127 3.51 6.38 -22.90
N THR A 128 2.61 5.91 -22.06
CA THR A 128 1.47 6.65 -21.52
C THR A 128 1.87 7.35 -20.22
N GLN A 129 1.21 8.45 -19.88
CA GLN A 129 1.40 9.11 -18.58
C GLN A 129 1.07 8.13 -17.43
N ILE A 130 1.94 8.07 -16.44
CA ILE A 130 1.76 7.22 -15.26
C ILE A 130 1.48 8.12 -14.05
N VAL A 131 0.38 7.83 -13.35
CA VAL A 131 0.07 8.39 -12.04
C VAL A 131 0.27 7.32 -10.99
N LEU A 132 1.01 7.61 -9.93
CA LEU A 132 1.19 6.67 -8.83
C LEU A 132 0.12 6.91 -7.76
N VAL A 133 -0.49 5.82 -7.30
CA VAL A 133 -1.39 5.83 -6.15
C VAL A 133 -0.90 4.76 -5.18
N GLY A 134 -0.81 5.05 -3.87
CA GLY A 134 -0.34 4.03 -2.94
C GLY A 134 -0.77 4.27 -1.50
N HIS A 135 -0.96 3.17 -0.76
CA HIS A 135 -1.35 3.18 0.65
C HIS A 135 -0.24 2.61 1.53
N SER A 136 0.07 3.26 2.65
CA SER A 136 0.99 2.74 3.68
C SER A 136 2.39 2.42 3.09
N LEU A 137 2.82 1.15 3.08
CA LEU A 137 4.03 0.68 2.40
C LEU A 137 3.97 0.95 0.88
N GLY A 138 2.79 0.87 0.27
CA GLY A 138 2.58 1.24 -1.13
C GLY A 138 2.75 2.74 -1.38
N GLY A 139 2.34 3.58 -0.43
CA GLY A 139 2.60 5.02 -0.47
C GLY A 139 4.11 5.34 -0.36
N PHE A 140 4.83 4.64 0.52
CA PHE A 140 6.30 4.70 0.59
C PHE A 140 6.94 4.29 -0.74
N THR A 141 6.42 3.23 -1.35
CA THR A 141 6.88 2.75 -2.66
C THR A 141 6.62 3.78 -3.75
N ALA A 142 5.40 4.33 -3.83
CA ALA A 142 5.03 5.34 -4.82
C ALA A 142 5.93 6.58 -4.73
N LEU A 143 6.14 7.13 -3.53
CA LEU A 143 7.05 8.26 -3.32
C LEU A 143 8.49 7.95 -3.73
N LYS A 144 8.99 6.75 -3.46
CA LYS A 144 10.35 6.36 -3.87
C LYS A 144 10.48 6.16 -5.37
N VAL A 145 9.47 5.58 -6.00
CA VAL A 145 9.46 5.43 -7.46
C VAL A 145 9.44 6.80 -8.14
N ALA A 146 8.61 7.74 -7.66
CA ALA A 146 8.58 9.10 -8.18
C ALA A 146 9.95 9.81 -7.99
N ALA A 147 10.58 9.66 -6.83
CA ALA A 147 11.93 10.21 -6.60
C ALA A 147 13.01 9.67 -7.56
N LEU A 148 12.79 8.50 -8.17
CA LEU A 148 13.70 7.86 -9.11
C LEU A 148 13.35 8.12 -10.58
N ARG A 149 12.11 8.47 -10.88
CA ARG A 149 11.56 8.58 -12.24
C ARG A 149 11.02 9.98 -12.51
N LYS A 150 11.69 10.69 -13.38
CA LYS A 150 11.32 12.05 -13.76
C LYS A 150 10.10 12.17 -14.70
N ASP A 151 9.68 11.06 -15.27
CA ASP A 151 8.50 10.95 -16.13
C ASP A 151 7.20 10.74 -15.34
N ILE A 152 7.30 10.56 -14.02
CA ILE A 152 6.16 10.50 -13.11
C ILE A 152 6.06 11.84 -12.39
N THR A 153 4.98 12.56 -12.64
CA THR A 153 4.79 13.93 -12.15
C THR A 153 3.60 14.08 -11.21
N LYS A 154 2.79 13.02 -11.04
CA LYS A 154 1.63 13.04 -10.14
C LYS A 154 1.62 11.80 -9.24
N VAL A 155 1.44 12.04 -7.95
CA VAL A 155 1.44 10.97 -6.92
C VAL A 155 0.31 11.22 -5.92
N VAL A 156 -0.49 10.20 -5.61
CA VAL A 156 -1.49 10.21 -4.54
C VAL A 156 -1.08 9.18 -3.49
N VAL A 157 -0.98 9.59 -2.24
CA VAL A 157 -0.59 8.67 -1.16
C VAL A 157 -1.54 8.74 0.02
N PHE A 158 -1.94 7.56 0.49
CA PHE A 158 -2.75 7.37 1.68
C PHE A 158 -1.89 6.85 2.82
N ALA A 159 -1.82 7.56 3.93
CA ALA A 159 -1.07 7.16 5.12
C ALA A 159 0.33 6.57 4.83
N PRO A 160 1.16 7.21 3.97
CA PRO A 160 2.42 6.63 3.53
C PRO A 160 3.45 6.60 4.64
N ILE A 161 4.33 5.61 4.64
CA ILE A 161 5.54 5.63 5.45
C ILE A 161 6.50 6.66 4.83
N VAL A 162 6.92 7.66 5.60
CA VAL A 162 7.94 8.62 5.16
C VAL A 162 9.26 8.35 5.90
N THR A 163 9.18 8.07 7.19
CA THR A 163 10.35 7.88 8.06
C THR A 163 10.39 6.45 8.61
N THR A 164 11.09 5.54 7.90
CA THR A 164 11.20 4.12 8.29
C THR A 164 11.78 3.92 9.68
N ARG A 165 12.73 4.79 10.11
CA ARG A 165 13.33 4.74 11.44
C ARG A 165 12.28 4.83 12.55
N ILE A 166 11.35 5.80 12.44
CA ILE A 166 10.31 6.05 13.45
C ILE A 166 9.33 4.88 13.46
N MET A 167 8.92 4.39 12.28
CA MET A 167 8.04 3.23 12.18
C MET A 167 8.63 1.98 12.86
N ILE A 168 9.91 1.66 12.56
CA ILE A 168 10.58 0.49 13.14
C ILE A 168 10.77 0.67 14.66
N TYR A 169 11.10 1.89 15.11
CA TYR A 169 11.21 2.18 16.52
C TYR A 169 9.87 2.02 17.25
N ASN A 170 8.78 2.55 16.68
CA ASN A 170 7.46 2.43 17.26
C ASN A 170 6.99 0.97 17.37
N ALA A 171 7.32 0.14 16.39
CA ALA A 171 7.01 -1.28 16.42
C ALA A 171 7.88 -2.08 17.41
N SER A 172 9.17 -1.72 17.56
CA SER A 172 10.11 -2.48 18.40
C SER A 172 10.30 -1.93 19.81
N LYS A 173 10.00 -0.63 20.02
CA LYS A 173 10.31 0.17 21.22
C LYS A 173 11.77 0.04 21.66
N SER A 174 12.70 -0.22 20.70
CA SER A 174 14.11 -0.48 20.98
C SER A 174 15.01 0.16 19.94
N ASN A 175 15.87 1.09 20.37
CA ASN A 175 16.91 1.69 19.52
C ASN A 175 17.91 0.63 18.99
N PHE A 176 18.21 -0.39 19.78
CA PHE A 176 19.10 -1.49 19.36
C PHE A 176 18.50 -2.26 18.18
N ILE A 177 17.25 -2.69 18.29
CA ILE A 177 16.55 -3.39 17.23
C ILE A 177 16.43 -2.49 15.99
N THR A 178 16.01 -1.24 16.16
CA THR A 178 15.88 -0.26 15.09
C THR A 178 17.18 -0.11 14.31
N LYS A 179 18.32 0.09 15.01
CA LYS A 179 19.64 0.21 14.38
C LYS A 179 20.00 -1.03 13.55
N HIS A 180 19.71 -2.23 14.07
CA HIS A 180 20.03 -3.48 13.38
C HIS A 180 19.14 -3.73 12.17
N VAL A 181 17.86 -3.40 12.26
CA VAL A 181 16.92 -3.50 11.13
C VAL A 181 17.32 -2.50 10.03
N LEU A 182 17.59 -1.24 10.36
CA LEU A 182 18.03 -0.24 9.39
C LEU A 182 19.37 -0.63 8.72
N LYS A 183 20.28 -1.26 9.45
CA LYS A 183 21.52 -1.79 8.86
C LYS A 183 21.25 -2.94 7.88
N TYR A 184 20.28 -3.79 8.21
CA TYR A 184 19.83 -4.87 7.32
C TYR A 184 19.20 -4.31 6.04
N GLU A 185 18.24 -3.38 6.14
CA GLU A 185 17.57 -2.71 5.02
C GLU A 185 18.58 -2.09 4.05
N ARG A 186 19.55 -1.32 4.58
CA ARG A 186 20.62 -0.71 3.78
C ARG A 186 21.48 -1.73 3.03
N LYS A 187 21.61 -2.96 3.55
CA LYS A 187 22.42 -4.00 2.91
C LYS A 187 21.67 -4.73 1.80
N VAL A 188 20.35 -4.96 1.99
CA VAL A 188 19.56 -5.83 1.12
C VAL A 188 19.11 -5.10 -0.15
N GLU A 189 18.63 -3.88 -0.03
CA GLU A 189 18.15 -3.06 -1.15
C GLU A 189 18.85 -1.68 -1.09
N LYS A 190 20.17 -1.69 -1.28
CA LYS A 190 21.05 -0.52 -1.07
C LYS A 190 20.61 0.68 -1.91
N GLU A 191 20.32 0.47 -3.18
CA GLU A 191 19.92 1.50 -4.14
C GLU A 191 18.66 2.23 -3.66
N TYR A 192 17.61 1.48 -3.39
CA TYR A 192 16.30 2.03 -3.00
C TYR A 192 16.29 2.54 -1.56
N ASN A 193 17.13 1.97 -0.68
CA ASN A 193 17.24 2.45 0.70
C ASN A 193 17.95 3.81 0.81
N SER A 194 18.74 4.21 -0.18
CA SER A 194 19.48 5.49 -0.17
C SER A 194 18.58 6.70 -0.41
N ILE A 195 17.33 6.51 -0.87
CA ILE A 195 16.39 7.59 -1.15
C ILE A 195 15.91 8.18 0.18
N ASP A 196 16.15 9.46 0.35
CA ASP A 196 15.75 10.27 1.50
C ASP A 196 14.41 10.95 1.17
N LEU A 197 13.30 10.37 1.65
CA LEU A 197 11.97 10.89 1.36
C LEU A 197 11.70 12.27 1.97
N PRO A 198 12.09 12.61 3.21
CA PRO A 198 11.97 13.96 3.72
C PRO A 198 12.66 15.01 2.81
N LYS A 199 13.86 14.70 2.33
CA LYS A 199 14.57 15.56 1.38
C LYS A 199 13.83 15.65 0.05
N TYR A 200 13.38 14.52 -0.50
CA TYR A 200 12.60 14.50 -1.76
C TYR A 200 11.34 15.35 -1.63
N LEU A 201 10.55 15.19 -0.58
CA LEU A 201 9.34 16.00 -0.35
C LEU A 201 9.65 17.50 -0.28
N GLY A 202 10.79 17.89 0.31
CA GLY A 202 11.20 19.28 0.39
C GLY A 202 11.68 19.91 -0.92
N THR A 203 12.02 19.11 -1.93
CA THR A 203 12.70 19.60 -3.16
C THR A 203 12.01 19.17 -4.45
N THR A 204 11.02 18.29 -4.40
CA THR A 204 10.35 17.80 -5.60
C THR A 204 9.50 18.88 -6.28
N THR A 205 9.39 18.78 -7.60
CA THR A 205 8.44 19.51 -8.46
C THR A 205 7.29 18.62 -8.92
N ASP A 206 7.23 17.38 -8.43
CA ASP A 206 6.12 16.47 -8.71
C ASP A 206 4.91 16.88 -7.86
N ASP A 207 3.73 16.88 -8.46
CA ASP A 207 2.50 17.19 -7.74
C ASP A 207 2.10 15.98 -6.88
N ILE A 208 2.06 16.18 -5.56
CA ILE A 208 1.74 15.13 -4.59
C ILE A 208 0.47 15.48 -3.83
N LEU A 209 -0.50 14.57 -3.84
CA LEU A 209 -1.66 14.62 -2.95
C LEU A 209 -1.41 13.66 -1.77
N PHE A 210 -1.21 14.23 -0.60
CA PHE A 210 -0.86 13.50 0.61
C PHE A 210 -2.06 13.44 1.56
N ILE A 211 -2.59 12.25 1.83
CA ILE A 211 -3.84 12.04 2.55
C ILE A 211 -3.56 11.18 3.78
N GLN A 212 -3.91 11.67 4.97
CA GLN A 212 -3.72 10.90 6.21
C GLN A 212 -4.68 11.32 7.32
N SER A 213 -4.92 10.41 8.26
CA SER A 213 -5.59 10.72 9.52
C SER A 213 -4.57 10.95 10.63
N VAL A 214 -4.82 11.94 11.50
CA VAL A 214 -3.90 12.27 12.62
C VAL A 214 -3.89 11.19 13.70
N ASP A 215 -4.97 10.41 13.78
CA ASP A 215 -5.16 9.34 14.75
C ASP A 215 -4.71 7.96 14.23
N ASP A 216 -3.88 7.93 13.17
CA ASP A 216 -3.32 6.70 12.59
C ASP A 216 -2.38 6.00 13.60
N PRO A 217 -2.74 4.78 14.08
CA PRO A 217 -1.91 4.05 15.03
C PRO A 217 -0.74 3.30 14.38
N MET A 218 -0.77 3.11 13.06
CA MET A 218 0.23 2.33 12.31
C MET A 218 1.36 3.22 11.79
N VAL A 219 0.99 4.33 11.16
CA VAL A 219 1.92 5.34 10.64
C VAL A 219 1.62 6.67 11.34
N PRO A 220 2.33 7.00 12.43
CA PRO A 220 2.04 8.20 13.20
C PRO A 220 2.16 9.48 12.37
N TYR A 221 1.23 10.40 12.58
CA TYR A 221 1.19 11.71 11.93
C TYR A 221 2.55 12.43 11.93
N ASP A 222 3.23 12.48 13.09
CA ASP A 222 4.55 13.13 13.23
C ASP A 222 5.66 12.54 12.36
N SER A 223 5.49 11.30 11.87
CA SER A 223 6.50 10.62 11.05
C SER A 223 6.14 10.56 9.56
N SER A 224 5.02 11.17 9.18
CA SER A 224 4.45 11.07 7.85
C SER A 224 3.91 12.42 7.38
N LEU A 225 2.61 12.70 7.51
CA LEU A 225 1.96 13.91 7.01
C LEU A 225 2.61 15.19 7.54
N LYS A 226 2.93 15.27 8.81
CA LYS A 226 3.62 16.42 9.42
C LYS A 226 4.96 16.70 8.74
N VAL A 227 5.72 15.66 8.37
CA VAL A 227 6.98 15.83 7.63
C VAL A 227 6.72 16.47 6.27
N ALA A 228 5.64 16.10 5.60
CA ALA A 228 5.25 16.71 4.32
C ALA A 228 4.80 18.17 4.51
N GLU A 229 3.97 18.46 5.51
CA GLU A 229 3.50 19.82 5.83
C GLU A 229 4.67 20.77 6.18
N GLU A 230 5.63 20.31 6.98
CA GLU A 230 6.81 21.10 7.39
C GLU A 230 7.75 21.47 6.23
N THR A 231 7.66 20.79 5.07
CA THR A 231 8.46 21.17 3.89
C THR A 231 8.02 22.49 3.28
N ASN A 232 6.77 22.91 3.49
CA ASN A 232 6.15 24.05 2.82
C ASN A 232 6.30 24.04 1.28
N ASN A 233 6.40 22.85 0.68
CA ASN A 233 6.55 22.68 -0.75
C ASN A 233 5.20 22.95 -1.46
N PRO A 234 5.08 23.91 -2.38
CA PRO A 234 3.82 24.26 -3.04
C PRO A 234 3.26 23.12 -3.93
N HIS A 235 4.08 22.16 -4.31
CA HIS A 235 3.67 20.97 -5.07
C HIS A 235 3.03 19.88 -4.21
N ILE A 236 3.01 20.04 -2.88
CA ILE A 236 2.38 19.07 -1.97
C ILE A 236 1.06 19.63 -1.46
N LYS A 237 -0.04 18.99 -1.86
CA LYS A 237 -1.37 19.22 -1.28
C LYS A 237 -1.64 18.20 -0.21
N THR A 238 -2.18 18.60 0.93
CA THR A 238 -2.48 17.72 2.04
C THR A 238 -3.98 17.67 2.33
N ILE A 239 -4.50 16.47 2.61
CA ILE A 239 -5.84 16.26 3.14
C ILE A 239 -5.70 15.53 4.48
N LYS A 240 -6.26 16.10 5.52
CA LYS A 240 -6.12 15.64 6.89
C LYS A 240 -7.48 15.26 7.49
N PHE A 241 -7.55 14.07 8.09
CA PHE A 241 -8.69 13.57 8.84
C PHE A 241 -8.33 13.37 10.30
N ASP A 242 -9.34 13.35 11.19
CA ASP A 242 -9.14 13.17 12.64
C ASP A 242 -9.55 11.77 13.14
N ASN A 243 -10.31 10.99 12.36
CA ASN A 243 -10.99 9.78 12.83
C ASN A 243 -11.03 8.63 11.80
N ARG A 244 -10.10 8.63 10.84
CA ARG A 244 -10.03 7.59 9.78
C ARG A 244 -8.96 6.51 10.05
N LYS A 245 -8.24 6.59 11.17
CA LYS A 245 -7.17 5.65 11.52
C LYS A 245 -6.16 5.48 10.36
N HIS A 246 -5.83 4.24 10.03
CA HIS A 246 -4.85 3.93 8.97
C HIS A 246 -5.42 3.94 7.56
N ASN A 247 -6.75 4.06 7.40
CA ASN A 247 -7.41 4.02 6.08
C ASN A 247 -8.17 5.33 5.83
N PRO A 248 -7.47 6.43 5.52
CA PRO A 248 -8.09 7.75 5.36
C PRO A 248 -9.04 7.85 4.18
N ASN A 249 -8.98 6.90 3.25
CA ASN A 249 -9.87 6.77 2.10
C ASN A 249 -11.23 6.11 2.40
N TYR A 250 -11.39 5.50 3.58
CA TYR A 250 -12.65 4.86 3.97
C TYR A 250 -13.59 5.85 4.64
N THR A 251 -14.90 5.57 4.58
CA THR A 251 -15.89 6.32 5.37
C THR A 251 -15.70 6.09 6.86
N GLU A 252 -16.21 7.00 7.70
CA GLU A 252 -16.19 6.80 9.16
C GLU A 252 -16.94 5.55 9.58
N SER A 253 -18.09 5.27 8.93
CA SER A 253 -18.86 4.06 9.16
C SER A 253 -18.06 2.79 8.88
N ALA A 254 -17.27 2.77 7.81
CA ALA A 254 -16.38 1.66 7.50
C ALA A 254 -15.29 1.48 8.57
N ILE A 255 -14.70 2.58 9.04
CA ILE A 255 -13.68 2.53 10.11
C ILE A 255 -14.28 2.00 11.42
N ILE A 256 -15.46 2.45 11.80
CA ILE A 256 -16.17 1.96 12.99
C ILE A 256 -16.44 0.45 12.85
N TYR A 257 -17.07 0.05 11.75
CA TYR A 257 -17.39 -1.36 11.49
C TYR A 257 -16.14 -2.25 11.45
N MET A 258 -15.07 -1.80 10.81
CA MET A 258 -13.80 -2.52 10.76
C MET A 258 -13.19 -2.70 12.16
N ASN A 259 -13.22 -1.64 12.99
CA ASN A 259 -12.71 -1.73 14.37
C ASN A 259 -13.53 -2.68 15.23
N GLU A 260 -14.85 -2.72 15.06
CA GLU A 260 -15.73 -3.67 15.74
C GLU A 260 -15.40 -5.11 15.33
N VAL A 261 -15.38 -5.38 14.02
CA VAL A 261 -15.13 -6.74 13.48
C VAL A 261 -13.74 -7.24 13.89
N PHE A 262 -12.68 -6.50 13.56
CA PHE A 262 -11.31 -6.98 13.85
C PHE A 262 -10.93 -6.83 15.33
N GLY A 263 -11.52 -5.87 16.05
CA GLY A 263 -11.35 -5.76 17.50
C GLY A 263 -11.94 -6.97 18.23
N ASP A 264 -13.14 -7.38 17.85
CA ASP A 264 -13.79 -8.57 18.40
C ASP A 264 -13.06 -9.86 18.01
N TYR A 265 -12.70 -10.01 16.73
CA TYR A 265 -11.88 -11.12 16.25
C TYR A 265 -10.57 -11.27 17.06
N ASN A 266 -9.81 -10.19 17.20
CA ASN A 266 -8.54 -10.20 17.92
C ASN A 266 -8.73 -10.56 19.42
N ARG A 267 -9.83 -10.08 20.02
CA ARG A 267 -10.20 -10.45 21.40
C ARG A 267 -10.48 -11.95 21.51
N LEU A 268 -11.31 -12.50 20.62
CA LEU A 268 -11.66 -13.93 20.61
C LEU A 268 -10.43 -14.81 20.35
N ALA A 269 -9.58 -14.43 19.41
CA ALA A 269 -8.34 -15.15 19.11
C ALA A 269 -7.36 -15.11 20.31
N LYS A 270 -7.21 -13.95 20.98
CA LYS A 270 -6.39 -13.80 22.18
C LYS A 270 -6.84 -14.74 23.32
N TYR A 271 -8.15 -14.88 23.51
CA TYR A 271 -8.72 -15.80 24.50
C TYR A 271 -8.88 -17.24 24.00
N LYS A 272 -8.27 -17.57 22.86
CA LYS A 272 -8.29 -18.92 22.25
C LYS A 272 -9.72 -19.45 21.98
N LYS A 273 -10.65 -18.55 21.67
CA LYS A 273 -12.01 -18.93 21.26
C LYS A 273 -12.11 -19.14 19.74
N ILE A 274 -11.16 -18.62 18.98
CA ILE A 274 -10.96 -18.90 17.55
C ILE A 274 -9.53 -19.44 17.41
N LYS A 275 -9.40 -20.72 17.00
CA LYS A 275 -8.11 -21.42 16.90
C LYS A 275 -7.91 -22.11 15.56
N THR A 276 -9.00 -22.52 14.91
CA THR A 276 -8.97 -23.26 13.65
C THR A 276 -9.43 -22.39 12.49
N ASP A 277 -9.15 -22.86 11.28
CA ASP A 277 -9.60 -22.18 10.06
C ASP A 277 -11.12 -22.25 9.92
N GLU A 278 -11.76 -23.34 10.35
CA GLU A 278 -13.22 -23.50 10.35
C GLU A 278 -13.88 -22.46 11.28
N GLU A 279 -13.33 -22.25 12.48
CA GLU A 279 -13.82 -21.23 13.42
C GLU A 279 -13.64 -19.82 12.87
N ARG A 280 -12.54 -19.56 12.13
CA ARG A 280 -12.30 -18.28 11.45
C ARG A 280 -13.28 -18.07 10.32
N ILE A 281 -13.48 -19.06 9.47
CA ILE A 281 -14.48 -19.02 8.38
C ILE A 281 -15.88 -18.73 8.98
N ALA A 282 -16.26 -19.41 10.05
CA ALA A 282 -17.55 -19.21 10.71
C ALA A 282 -17.70 -17.78 11.26
N TYR A 283 -16.62 -17.22 11.83
CA TYR A 283 -16.63 -15.84 12.34
C TYR A 283 -16.86 -14.81 11.22
N PHE A 284 -16.14 -14.92 10.12
CA PHE A 284 -16.21 -13.95 9.02
C PHE A 284 -17.36 -14.19 8.02
N LYS A 285 -18.13 -15.27 8.18
CA LYS A 285 -19.18 -15.66 7.22
C LYS A 285 -20.19 -14.55 6.91
N ASP A 286 -20.58 -13.81 7.96
CA ASP A 286 -21.62 -12.77 7.85
C ASP A 286 -21.00 -11.36 7.84
N VAL A 287 -19.69 -11.24 7.74
CA VAL A 287 -19.01 -9.96 7.65
C VAL A 287 -19.13 -9.38 6.24
N SER A 288 -19.68 -8.20 6.14
CA SER A 288 -19.82 -7.50 4.86
C SER A 288 -18.51 -6.81 4.46
N ILE A 289 -17.84 -7.35 3.45
CA ILE A 289 -16.65 -6.71 2.88
C ILE A 289 -16.97 -5.32 2.33
N LYS A 290 -18.15 -5.12 1.74
CA LYS A 290 -18.58 -3.82 1.23
C LYS A 290 -18.64 -2.75 2.33
N LYS A 291 -19.11 -3.13 3.54
CA LYS A 291 -19.11 -2.21 4.69
C LYS A 291 -17.72 -2.01 5.26
N LEU A 292 -16.86 -3.04 5.26
CA LEU A 292 -15.49 -2.95 5.75
C LEU A 292 -14.61 -1.98 4.95
N THR A 293 -14.89 -1.86 3.65
CA THR A 293 -14.04 -1.13 2.69
C THR A 293 -14.80 -0.05 1.93
N GLU A 294 -15.88 0.50 2.54
CA GLU A 294 -16.66 1.55 1.92
C GLU A 294 -15.81 2.81 1.71
N GLN A 295 -15.65 3.20 0.43
CA GLN A 295 -14.81 4.32 0.05
C GLN A 295 -15.51 5.66 0.28
N ASP A 296 -14.76 6.68 0.67
CA ASP A 296 -15.23 8.07 0.74
C ASP A 296 -15.27 8.66 -0.66
N ILE A 297 -16.45 8.66 -1.27
CA ILE A 297 -16.66 9.12 -2.65
C ILE A 297 -16.22 10.57 -2.84
N SER A 298 -16.48 11.45 -1.85
CA SER A 298 -16.08 12.86 -1.95
C SER A 298 -14.55 13.04 -1.97
N LEU A 299 -13.82 12.18 -1.27
CA LEU A 299 -12.37 12.14 -1.34
C LEU A 299 -11.90 11.68 -2.72
N PHE A 300 -12.54 10.64 -3.28
CA PHE A 300 -12.17 10.16 -4.61
C PHE A 300 -12.53 11.17 -5.72
N ASP A 301 -13.55 12.03 -5.55
CA ASP A 301 -13.82 13.16 -6.45
C ASP A 301 -12.67 14.18 -6.44
N GLN A 302 -12.10 14.46 -5.26
CA GLN A 302 -10.91 15.32 -5.14
C GLN A 302 -9.67 14.67 -5.76
N ILE A 303 -9.51 13.34 -5.59
CA ILE A 303 -8.41 12.58 -6.21
C ILE A 303 -8.54 12.61 -7.73
N GLU A 304 -9.73 12.38 -8.30
CA GLU A 304 -9.97 12.48 -9.73
C GLU A 304 -9.64 13.88 -10.27
N SER A 305 -10.12 14.92 -9.58
CA SER A 305 -9.79 16.32 -9.95
C SER A 305 -8.28 16.59 -9.90
N PHE A 306 -7.56 15.98 -8.97
CA PHE A 306 -6.10 16.11 -8.89
C PHE A 306 -5.39 15.34 -9.99
N ILE A 307 -5.85 14.15 -10.34
CA ILE A 307 -5.26 13.32 -11.41
C ILE A 307 -5.55 13.94 -12.79
N GLY A 308 -6.75 14.40 -13.02
CA GLY A 308 -7.21 15.02 -14.27
C GLY A 308 -7.85 14.06 -15.25
#